data_1378ba376bc4528d906ed02695cd80f6
#
_entry.id   1378ba376bc4528d906ed02695cd80f6
#
_cell.length_a   1.000
_cell.length_b   1.000
_cell.length_c   1.000
_cell.angle_alpha   90.00
_cell.angle_beta   90.00
_cell.angle_gamma   90.00
#
_symmetry.space_group_name_H-M   'P 1'
#
loop_
_entity.id
_entity.type
_entity.pdbx_description
1 polymer ?
#
loop_
_entity_poly.entity_id
_entity_poly.type
_entity_poly.pdbx_seq_one_letter_code
_entity_poly.pdbx_strand_id
1 'polypeptide(L)'
;PETAELPPLAEAMVEIEKTHDHLQAIAAAAWKTPPENPDLDPPHEALLLREHFTELLRTEDVRRHGDEFRQLLAGSEKAAGALESALRSQDEASAARSLTRVSTSCTECHRQFRDVPLNEK
;
A
#
# COMPACT_ATOMS: atom_id res chain seq x y z
N PRO A 1 -19.69 18.56 13.78
CA PRO A 1 -19.48 18.16 13.40
C PRO A 1 -19.14 17.39 12.95
N GLU A 2 -19.17 17.15 12.93
CA GLU A 2 -19.00 16.70 12.57
C GLU A 2 -18.77 15.94 12.12
N THR A 3 -18.49 15.77 12.19
CA THR A 3 -18.29 15.18 11.67
C THR A 3 -18.14 14.08 10.99
N ALA A 4 -18.24 13.64 10.27
CA ALA A 4 -18.21 12.50 9.34
C ALA A 4 -16.84 12.22 8.80
N GLU A 5 -15.84 12.72 9.44
CA GLU A 5 -14.46 12.47 9.04
C GLU A 5 -14.03 11.07 9.46
N LEU A 6 -13.36 10.37 8.53
CA LEU A 6 -12.78 9.08 8.87
C LEU A 6 -11.60 9.28 9.81
N PRO A 7 -11.35 8.30 10.70
CA PRO A 7 -10.11 8.34 11.47
C PRO A 7 -8.91 8.36 10.53
N PRO A 8 -7.80 8.98 10.94
CA PRO A 8 -6.64 9.09 10.05
C PRO A 8 -6.16 7.76 9.49
N LEU A 9 -6.19 6.70 10.29
CA LEU A 9 -5.77 5.39 9.80
C LEU A 9 -6.69 4.88 8.72
N ALA A 10 -8.00 5.01 8.90
CA ALA A 10 -8.96 4.54 7.90
C ALA A 10 -8.85 5.34 6.62
N GLU A 11 -8.64 6.64 6.74
CA GLU A 11 -8.48 7.49 5.57
C GLU A 11 -7.23 7.11 4.78
N ALA A 12 -6.13 6.86 5.50
CA ALA A 12 -4.89 6.44 4.86
C ALA A 12 -5.07 5.11 4.15
N MET A 13 -5.83 4.19 4.75
CA MET A 13 -6.04 2.88 4.14
C MET A 13 -6.84 2.98 2.85
N VAL A 14 -7.78 3.92 2.77
CA VAL A 14 -8.53 4.14 1.54
C VAL A 14 -7.57 4.56 0.42
N GLU A 15 -6.65 5.46 0.70
CA GLU A 15 -5.69 5.91 -0.31
C GLU A 15 -4.71 4.82 -0.69
N ILE A 16 -4.27 4.04 0.29
CA ILE A 16 -3.35 2.93 0.03
C ILE A 16 -4.04 1.90 -0.86
N GLU A 17 -5.28 1.55 -0.54
CA GLU A 17 -6.02 0.56 -1.34
C GLU A 17 -6.22 1.05 -2.76
N LYS A 18 -6.56 2.31 -2.92
CA LYS A 18 -6.74 2.89 -4.25
C LYS A 18 -5.47 2.81 -5.08
N THR A 19 -4.34 3.18 -4.48
CA THR A 19 -3.07 3.14 -5.18
C THR A 19 -2.67 1.71 -5.50
N HIS A 20 -2.94 0.79 -4.57
CA HIS A 20 -2.68 -0.63 -4.79
C HIS A 20 -3.50 -1.15 -5.97
N ASP A 21 -4.77 -0.76 -6.06
CA ASP A 21 -5.63 -1.15 -7.18
C ASP A 21 -5.06 -0.62 -8.50
N HIS A 22 -4.54 0.60 -8.50
CA HIS A 22 -3.91 1.15 -9.69
C HIS A 22 -2.72 0.29 -10.12
N LEU A 23 -1.93 -0.15 -9.15
CA LEU A 23 -0.75 -0.97 -9.47
C LEU A 23 -1.15 -2.36 -9.94
N GLN A 24 -2.27 -2.90 -9.47
CA GLN A 24 -2.78 -4.15 -9.99
C GLN A 24 -3.18 -4.00 -11.47
N ALA A 25 -3.80 -2.87 -11.81
CA ALA A 25 -4.16 -2.60 -13.20
C ALA A 25 -2.92 -2.45 -14.08
N ILE A 26 -1.88 -1.82 -13.54
CA ILE A 26 -0.61 -1.68 -14.24
C ILE A 26 0.02 -3.04 -14.48
N ALA A 27 -0.01 -3.91 -13.47
CA ALA A 27 0.51 -5.28 -13.63
C ALA A 27 -0.25 -6.02 -14.72
N ALA A 28 -1.57 -5.87 -14.73
CA ALA A 28 -2.40 -6.53 -15.76
C ALA A 28 -2.12 -6.00 -17.16
N ALA A 29 -1.58 -4.77 -17.25
CA ALA A 29 -1.22 -4.16 -18.51
C ALA A 29 0.26 -4.37 -18.84
N ALA A 30 0.84 -5.44 -18.32
CA ALA A 30 2.24 -5.81 -18.54
C ALA A 30 3.18 -4.71 -18.07
N TRP A 31 2.84 -4.12 -16.93
CA TRP A 31 3.65 -3.09 -16.24
C TRP A 31 3.74 -1.78 -17.01
N LYS A 32 2.76 -1.56 -17.87
CA LYS A 32 2.66 -0.32 -18.62
C LYS A 32 1.40 0.44 -18.19
N THR A 33 1.28 1.67 -18.65
CA THR A 33 0.08 2.44 -18.37
C THR A 33 -1.13 1.75 -18.99
N PRO A 34 -2.16 1.44 -18.19
CA PRO A 34 -3.36 0.81 -18.72
C PRO A 34 -4.06 1.74 -19.73
N PRO A 35 -4.52 1.22 -20.85
CA PRO A 35 -5.21 2.08 -21.83
C PRO A 35 -6.45 2.76 -21.27
N GLU A 36 -7.13 2.12 -20.32
CA GLU A 36 -8.34 2.68 -19.73
C GLU A 36 -8.05 3.83 -18.77
N ASN A 37 -6.79 3.93 -18.31
CA ASN A 37 -6.39 4.93 -17.34
C ASN A 37 -5.07 5.57 -17.76
N PRO A 38 -5.10 6.44 -18.77
CA PRO A 38 -3.85 6.98 -19.31
C PRO A 38 -3.08 7.87 -18.35
N ASP A 39 -3.69 8.25 -17.22
CA ASP A 39 -3.04 9.08 -16.23
C ASP A 39 -2.14 8.30 -15.27
N LEU A 40 -2.20 6.98 -15.30
CA LEU A 40 -1.45 6.18 -14.35
C LEU A 40 -0.02 5.96 -14.85
N ASP A 41 0.91 6.65 -14.25
CA ASP A 41 2.33 6.46 -14.55
C ASP A 41 2.88 5.41 -13.59
N PRO A 42 3.37 4.26 -14.10
CA PRO A 42 3.72 3.16 -13.21
C PRO A 42 4.71 3.49 -12.09
N PRO A 43 5.88 4.10 -12.35
CA PRO A 43 6.77 4.41 -11.24
C PRO A 43 6.17 5.42 -10.27
N HIS A 44 5.38 6.36 -10.77
CA HIS A 44 4.76 7.36 -9.92
C HIS A 44 3.73 6.73 -8.98
N GLU A 45 2.95 5.77 -9.47
CA GLU A 45 1.99 5.10 -8.60
C GLU A 45 2.70 4.34 -7.48
N ALA A 46 3.81 3.70 -7.78
CA ALA A 46 4.58 3.02 -6.74
C ALA A 46 5.17 4.01 -5.74
N LEU A 47 5.62 5.17 -6.23
CA LEU A 47 6.10 6.23 -5.34
C LEU A 47 4.99 6.69 -4.41
N LEU A 48 3.79 6.91 -4.93
CA LEU A 48 2.66 7.32 -4.09
C LEU A 48 2.35 6.29 -3.03
N LEU A 49 2.37 5.02 -3.41
CA LEU A 49 2.11 3.96 -2.44
C LEU A 49 3.15 3.98 -1.33
N ARG A 50 4.42 4.11 -1.68
CA ARG A 50 5.48 4.17 -0.69
C ARG A 50 5.29 5.38 0.23
N GLU A 51 4.95 6.52 -0.35
CA GLU A 51 4.75 7.72 0.46
C GLU A 51 3.58 7.60 1.41
N HIS A 52 2.51 6.94 0.98
CA HIS A 52 1.39 6.69 1.88
C HIS A 52 1.82 5.87 3.10
N PHE A 53 2.62 4.83 2.89
CA PHE A 53 3.11 4.04 4.01
C PHE A 53 4.05 4.86 4.88
N THR A 54 4.91 5.67 4.27
CA THR A 54 5.84 6.51 5.03
C THR A 54 5.08 7.47 5.94
N GLU A 55 4.05 8.13 5.40
CA GLU A 55 3.26 9.05 6.20
C GLU A 55 2.53 8.33 7.32
N LEU A 56 1.97 7.18 6.99
CA LEU A 56 1.20 6.42 7.98
C LEU A 56 2.09 5.99 9.15
N LEU A 57 3.33 5.60 8.86
CA LEU A 57 4.25 5.16 9.90
C LEU A 57 4.61 6.26 10.89
N ARG A 58 4.37 7.51 10.54
CA ARG A 58 4.65 8.64 11.42
C ARG A 58 3.50 8.96 12.37
N THR A 59 2.36 8.30 12.21
CA THR A 59 1.18 8.68 12.97
C THR A 59 1.16 8.04 14.35
N GLU A 60 0.45 8.71 15.26
CA GLU A 60 0.21 8.16 16.58
C GLU A 60 -0.64 6.90 16.50
N ASP A 61 -1.56 6.86 15.56
CA ASP A 61 -2.41 5.68 15.41
C ASP A 61 -1.59 4.41 15.24
N VAL A 62 -0.56 4.47 14.40
CA VAL A 62 0.29 3.30 14.19
C VAL A 62 1.06 2.95 15.45
N ARG A 63 1.57 3.97 16.14
CA ARG A 63 2.28 3.71 17.39
C ARG A 63 1.41 3.01 18.41
N ARG A 64 0.15 3.41 18.49
CA ARG A 64 -0.77 2.82 19.45
C ARG A 64 -1.15 1.39 19.12
N HIS A 65 -0.99 0.99 17.86
CA HIS A 65 -1.30 -0.38 17.45
C HIS A 65 -0.18 -1.37 17.76
N GLY A 66 0.98 -0.88 18.19
CA GLY A 66 2.06 -1.75 18.63
C GLY A 66 3.09 -2.05 17.58
N ASP A 67 4.15 -2.76 18.02
CA ASP A 67 5.32 -2.98 17.18
C ASP A 67 5.05 -3.91 16.02
N GLU A 68 4.23 -4.93 16.22
CA GLU A 68 3.96 -5.89 15.15
C GLU A 68 3.25 -5.22 13.98
N PHE A 69 2.27 -4.39 14.29
CA PHE A 69 1.55 -3.65 13.26
C PHE A 69 2.51 -2.72 12.52
N ARG A 70 3.36 -2.03 13.27
CA ARG A 70 4.32 -1.11 12.70
C ARG A 70 5.31 -1.83 11.79
N GLN A 71 5.77 -3.02 12.19
CA GLN A 71 6.70 -3.79 11.39
C GLN A 71 6.07 -4.26 10.08
N LEU A 72 4.80 -4.62 10.11
CA LEU A 72 4.11 -5.01 8.89
C LEU A 72 4.03 -3.84 7.93
N LEU A 73 3.71 -2.66 8.44
CA LEU A 73 3.64 -1.47 7.60
C LEU A 73 5.02 -1.09 7.06
N ALA A 74 6.06 -1.22 7.89
CA ALA A 74 7.41 -0.92 7.44
C ALA A 74 7.84 -1.87 6.33
N GLY A 75 7.42 -3.14 6.42
CA GLY A 75 7.68 -4.10 5.36
C GLY A 75 6.97 -3.73 4.07
N SER A 76 5.73 -3.24 4.20
CA SER A 76 4.98 -2.77 3.04
C SER A 76 5.66 -1.56 2.40
N GLU A 77 6.14 -0.63 3.23
CA GLU A 77 6.84 0.55 2.73
C GLU A 77 8.06 0.14 1.93
N LYS A 78 8.83 -0.80 2.47
CA LYS A 78 10.03 -1.28 1.81
C LYS A 78 9.71 -1.96 0.49
N ALA A 79 8.66 -2.78 0.48
CA ALA A 79 8.26 -3.46 -0.75
C ALA A 79 7.79 -2.46 -1.81
N ALA A 80 7.07 -1.41 -1.39
CA ALA A 80 6.63 -0.37 -2.32
C ALA A 80 7.84 0.37 -2.92
N GLY A 81 8.87 0.61 -2.10
CA GLY A 81 10.10 1.21 -2.60
C GLY A 81 10.81 0.34 -3.62
N ALA A 82 10.85 -0.97 -3.36
CA ALA A 82 11.45 -1.90 -4.30
C ALA A 82 10.65 -1.95 -5.61
N LEU A 83 9.33 -1.85 -5.50
CA LEU A 83 8.48 -1.81 -6.68
C LEU A 83 8.76 -0.57 -7.51
N GLU A 84 8.89 0.58 -6.87
CA GLU A 84 9.22 1.81 -7.58
C GLU A 84 10.53 1.67 -8.33
N SER A 85 11.56 1.14 -7.66
CA SER A 85 12.86 0.96 -8.29
C SER A 85 12.77 0.02 -9.49
N ALA A 86 12.02 -1.07 -9.34
CA ALA A 86 11.88 -2.04 -10.42
C ALA A 86 11.18 -1.41 -11.63
N LEU A 87 10.16 -0.59 -11.37
CA LEU A 87 9.44 0.06 -12.46
C LEU A 87 10.29 1.11 -13.16
N ARG A 88 11.11 1.84 -12.41
CA ARG A 88 12.00 2.82 -13.02
C ARG A 88 13.06 2.18 -13.88
N SER A 89 13.53 1.00 -13.50
CA SER A 89 14.53 0.28 -14.29
C SER A 89 13.90 -0.71 -15.27
N GLN A 90 12.56 -0.74 -15.32
CA GLN A 90 11.82 -1.60 -16.25
C GLN A 90 12.14 -3.08 -16.07
N ASP A 91 12.33 -3.47 -14.82
CA ASP A 91 12.59 -4.85 -14.44
C ASP A 91 11.29 -5.50 -14.04
N GLU A 92 10.62 -6.15 -14.99
CA GLU A 92 9.27 -6.68 -14.77
C GLU A 92 9.26 -7.82 -13.76
N ALA A 93 10.28 -8.65 -13.76
CA ALA A 93 10.33 -9.75 -12.78
C ALA A 93 10.42 -9.21 -11.36
N SER A 94 11.25 -8.21 -11.14
CA SER A 94 11.37 -7.59 -9.83
C SER A 94 10.10 -6.85 -9.46
N ALA A 95 9.46 -6.21 -10.43
CA ALA A 95 8.19 -5.53 -10.18
C ALA A 95 7.13 -6.53 -9.71
N ALA A 96 7.05 -7.67 -10.38
CA ALA A 96 6.08 -8.70 -10.01
C ALA A 96 6.32 -9.20 -8.60
N ARG A 97 7.57 -9.47 -8.26
CA ARG A 97 7.91 -9.93 -6.91
C ARG A 97 7.58 -8.89 -5.85
N SER A 98 7.88 -7.64 -6.15
CA SER A 98 7.65 -6.56 -5.20
C SER A 98 6.17 -6.32 -4.97
N LEU A 99 5.37 -6.34 -6.03
CA LEU A 99 3.93 -6.15 -5.87
C LEU A 99 3.32 -7.31 -5.09
N THR A 100 3.78 -8.55 -5.34
CA THR A 100 3.33 -9.69 -4.56
C THR A 100 3.63 -9.49 -3.09
N ARG A 101 4.81 -8.95 -2.75
CA ARG A 101 5.15 -8.69 -1.37
C ARG A 101 4.22 -7.65 -0.75
N VAL A 102 3.93 -6.58 -1.49
CA VAL A 102 2.99 -5.58 -0.99
C VAL A 102 1.65 -6.22 -0.72
N SER A 103 1.14 -7.00 -1.67
CA SER A 103 -0.17 -7.63 -1.54
C SER A 103 -0.22 -8.59 -0.38
N THR A 104 0.83 -9.41 -0.21
CA THR A 104 0.90 -10.35 0.90
C THR A 104 0.92 -9.62 2.23
N SER A 105 1.69 -8.54 2.31
CA SER A 105 1.78 -7.75 3.53
C SER A 105 0.43 -7.13 3.87
N CYS A 106 -0.28 -6.63 2.88
CA CYS A 106 -1.61 -6.06 3.11
C CYS A 106 -2.59 -7.12 3.60
N THR A 107 -2.55 -8.30 3.01
CA THR A 107 -3.42 -9.40 3.42
C THR A 107 -3.13 -9.82 4.85
N GLU A 108 -1.85 -9.94 5.18
CA GLU A 108 -1.47 -10.36 6.52
C GLU A 108 -1.87 -9.33 7.57
N CYS A 109 -1.67 -8.05 7.25
CA CYS A 109 -2.04 -6.98 8.17
C CYS A 109 -3.55 -6.97 8.41
N HIS A 110 -4.34 -7.09 7.34
CA HIS A 110 -5.79 -7.10 7.46
C HIS A 110 -6.27 -8.30 8.28
N ARG A 111 -5.66 -9.45 8.06
CA ARG A 111 -6.03 -10.64 8.79
C ARG A 111 -5.84 -10.46 10.29
N GLN A 112 -4.74 -9.82 10.70
CA GLN A 112 -4.42 -9.68 12.10
C GLN A 112 -5.08 -8.49 12.77
N PHE A 113 -5.28 -7.41 12.05
CA PHE A 113 -5.66 -6.14 12.70
C PHE A 113 -6.96 -5.55 12.21
N ARG A 114 -7.37 -5.86 10.97
CA ARG A 114 -8.60 -5.28 10.44
C ARG A 114 -9.77 -6.23 10.50
N ASP A 115 -9.53 -7.49 10.13
CA ASP A 115 -10.62 -8.46 9.94
C ASP A 115 -10.99 -9.18 11.22
N VAL A 116 -10.20 -9.03 12.27
CA VAL A 116 -10.49 -9.64 13.55
C VAL A 116 -11.61 -8.85 14.23
N PRO A 117 -12.67 -9.50 14.69
CA PRO A 117 -13.75 -8.79 15.39
C PRO A 117 -13.22 -8.08 16.62
N LEU A 118 -13.86 -6.93 16.93
CA LEU A 118 -13.40 -6.09 18.03
C LEU A 118 -13.36 -6.82 19.38
N ASN A 119 -14.31 -7.72 19.57
CA ASN A 119 -14.39 -8.40 20.86
C ASN A 119 -13.32 -9.48 21.05
N GLU A 120 -12.49 -9.70 20.04
CA GLU A 120 -11.39 -10.66 20.12
C GLU A 120 -10.04 -9.98 20.20
N LYS A 121 -10.02 -8.69 20.28
CA LYS A 121 -8.76 -7.93 20.31
C LYS A 121 -8.25 -7.72 21.72
#